data_0c784375fa116cfad4e6b8dca6b87370
#
_entry.id   0c784375fa116cfad4e6b8dca6b87370
#
_cell.length_a   1.000
_cell.length_b   1.000
_cell.length_c   1.000
_cell.angle_alpha   90.00
_cell.angle_beta   90.00
_cell.angle_gamma   90.00
#
_symmetry.space_group_name_H-M   'P 1'
#
loop_
_entity.id
_entity.type
_entity.pdbx_description
1 polymer ?
#
loop_
_entity_poly.entity_id
_entity_poly.type
_entity_poly.pdbx_seq_one_letter_code
_entity_poly.pdbx_strand_id
1 'polypeptide(L)'
;MKKIVLLITIQILCMHSFVVNAQRIFSTSYTMDDGLAANRVYSILQDSCGFMWFGTDDGLSRFDGIAFKNYYLSEYINATTSNSVKKIFIDRRGRMWIGLDTGIVIYDSKTDTFQPFHAKTETGEMIQTYVTDMIEDSDGEVWIATSGEGLYRFSPSDKVRLRVYRNIPGKINSISQNIIMTLQQDSKQNIWIGTYSEGLCCFDKQKNTFVTYK
;
A
#
# COMPACT_ATOMS: atom_id res chain seq x y z
N MET A 1 -11.35 -18.68 65.45
CA MET A 1 -12.47 -18.89 64.52
C MET A 1 -12.72 -17.68 63.60
N LYS A 2 -12.95 -16.46 64.11
CA LYS A 2 -13.23 -15.26 63.24
C LYS A 2 -12.15 -14.92 62.19
N LYS A 3 -10.85 -15.09 62.50
CA LYS A 3 -9.74 -14.83 61.52
C LYS A 3 -9.69 -15.86 60.39
N ILE A 4 -10.04 -17.12 60.63
CA ILE A 4 -10.05 -18.20 59.63
C ILE A 4 -11.23 -18.00 58.67
N VAL A 5 -12.39 -17.61 59.20
CA VAL A 5 -13.57 -17.31 58.37
C VAL A 5 -13.31 -16.10 57.46
N LEU A 6 -12.62 -15.05 57.95
CA LEU A 6 -12.25 -13.89 57.15
C LEU A 6 -11.28 -14.25 56.04
N LEU A 7 -10.30 -15.13 56.27
CA LEU A 7 -9.34 -15.58 55.24
C LEU A 7 -10.03 -16.40 54.13
N ILE A 8 -10.97 -17.27 54.51
CA ILE A 8 -11.73 -18.07 53.55
C ILE A 8 -12.68 -17.19 52.72
N THR A 9 -13.30 -16.17 53.30
CA THR A 9 -14.14 -15.23 52.54
C THR A 9 -13.34 -14.37 51.57
N ILE A 10 -12.13 -13.94 51.93
CA ILE A 10 -11.22 -13.20 51.01
C ILE A 10 -10.77 -14.10 49.88
N GLN A 11 -10.41 -15.36 50.11
CA GLN A 11 -10.06 -16.32 49.06
C GLN A 11 -11.21 -16.59 48.09
N ILE A 12 -12.43 -16.75 48.59
CA ILE A 12 -13.63 -16.95 47.76
C ILE A 12 -13.94 -15.70 46.94
N LEU A 13 -13.78 -14.48 47.50
CA LEU A 13 -13.94 -13.24 46.74
C LEU A 13 -12.89 -13.09 45.62
N CYS A 14 -11.64 -13.48 45.85
CA CYS A 14 -10.58 -13.46 44.82
C CYS A 14 -10.82 -14.49 43.70
N MET A 15 -11.49 -15.58 43.94
CA MET A 15 -11.81 -16.58 42.92
C MET A 15 -12.92 -16.16 41.94
N HIS A 16 -13.70 -15.13 42.26
CA HIS A 16 -14.80 -14.67 41.40
C HIS A 16 -14.39 -13.58 40.38
N SER A 17 -13.11 -13.19 40.32
CA SER A 17 -12.66 -12.03 39.52
C SER A 17 -12.12 -12.36 38.13
N PHE A 18 -12.14 -13.63 37.70
CA PHE A 18 -11.67 -14.01 36.37
C PHE A 18 -12.78 -14.61 35.51
N VAL A 19 -13.82 -13.82 35.22
CA VAL A 19 -14.61 -14.10 34.04
C VAL A 19 -13.83 -13.55 32.86
N VAL A 20 -12.91 -14.34 32.29
CA VAL A 20 -12.31 -14.06 31.00
C VAL A 20 -13.43 -14.24 29.98
N ASN A 21 -14.05 -13.15 29.57
CA ASN A 21 -14.89 -13.12 28.38
C ASN A 21 -13.99 -13.34 27.16
N ALA A 22 -13.78 -14.61 26.81
CA ALA A 22 -13.18 -14.96 25.53
C ALA A 22 -14.20 -14.56 24.45
N GLN A 23 -13.94 -13.41 23.81
CA GLN A 23 -14.71 -12.96 22.67
C GLN A 23 -14.50 -13.98 21.54
N ARG A 24 -15.55 -14.70 21.14
CA ARG A 24 -15.48 -15.57 19.96
C ARG A 24 -15.40 -14.67 18.73
N ILE A 25 -14.22 -14.61 18.13
CA ILE A 25 -14.01 -13.95 16.83
C ILE A 25 -14.50 -14.95 15.78
N PHE A 26 -15.55 -14.58 15.07
CA PHE A 26 -15.96 -15.29 13.86
C PHE A 26 -15.15 -14.72 12.70
N SER A 27 -14.46 -15.57 11.96
CA SER A 27 -13.75 -15.19 10.73
C SER A 27 -14.27 -16.02 9.57
N THR A 28 -14.38 -15.38 8.41
CA THR A 28 -14.65 -16.04 7.14
C THR A 28 -13.39 -15.99 6.31
N SER A 29 -12.98 -17.12 5.75
CA SER A 29 -11.83 -17.21 4.84
C SER A 29 -12.35 -17.28 3.42
N TYR A 30 -11.72 -16.54 2.51
CA TYR A 30 -11.99 -16.57 1.08
C TYR A 30 -10.76 -17.05 0.33
N THR A 31 -10.95 -17.96 -0.60
CA THR A 31 -9.91 -18.59 -1.40
C THR A 31 -10.26 -18.55 -2.89
N MET A 32 -9.42 -19.12 -3.74
CA MET A 32 -9.73 -19.30 -5.17
C MET A 32 -10.98 -20.14 -5.39
N ASP A 33 -11.29 -21.08 -4.48
CA ASP A 33 -12.52 -21.89 -4.55
C ASP A 33 -13.79 -21.04 -4.34
N ASP A 34 -13.66 -19.90 -3.66
CA ASP A 34 -14.74 -18.93 -3.45
C ASP A 34 -14.78 -17.85 -4.55
N GLY A 35 -13.87 -17.91 -5.52
CA GLY A 35 -13.79 -17.00 -6.66
C GLY A 35 -12.72 -15.92 -6.60
N LEU A 36 -11.84 -15.92 -5.60
CA LEU A 36 -10.69 -15.01 -5.54
C LEU A 36 -9.71 -15.35 -6.68
N ALA A 37 -9.08 -14.36 -7.33
CA ALA A 37 -8.18 -14.58 -8.46
C ALA A 37 -6.94 -15.41 -8.10
N ALA A 38 -6.34 -15.16 -6.92
CA ALA A 38 -5.26 -15.99 -6.36
C ALA A 38 -5.25 -15.90 -4.83
N ASN A 39 -4.75 -16.96 -4.17
CA ASN A 39 -4.73 -17.04 -2.70
C ASN A 39 -3.72 -16.09 -2.03
N ARG A 40 -2.72 -15.59 -2.78
CA ARG A 40 -1.78 -14.61 -2.26
C ARG A 40 -2.27 -13.21 -2.55
N VAL A 41 -2.69 -12.51 -1.49
CA VAL A 41 -3.17 -11.14 -1.53
C VAL A 41 -2.08 -10.20 -1.02
N TYR A 42 -1.73 -9.19 -1.81
CA TYR A 42 -0.73 -8.18 -1.47
C TYR A 42 -1.34 -6.87 -0.99
N SER A 43 -2.51 -6.54 -1.48
CA SER A 43 -3.16 -5.27 -1.19
C SER A 43 -4.66 -5.44 -1.08
N ILE A 44 -5.26 -4.78 -0.10
CA ILE A 44 -6.71 -4.75 0.13
C ILE A 44 -7.13 -3.29 0.24
N LEU A 45 -8.24 -2.93 -0.41
CA LEU A 45 -8.77 -1.58 -0.37
C LEU A 45 -10.29 -1.62 -0.53
N GLN A 46 -11.02 -0.73 0.17
CA GLN A 46 -12.44 -0.49 -0.05
C GLN A 46 -12.61 0.80 -0.83
N ASP A 47 -13.39 0.75 -1.91
CA ASP A 47 -13.73 1.95 -2.68
C ASP A 47 -14.94 2.71 -2.09
N SER A 48 -15.23 3.88 -2.64
CA SER A 48 -16.35 4.74 -2.18
C SER A 48 -17.75 4.15 -2.45
N CYS A 49 -17.85 3.13 -3.30
CA CYS A 49 -19.09 2.38 -3.58
C CYS A 49 -19.27 1.21 -2.59
N GLY A 50 -18.28 0.93 -1.75
CA GLY A 50 -18.29 -0.16 -0.78
C GLY A 50 -17.73 -1.48 -1.30
N PHE A 51 -17.30 -1.58 -2.55
CA PHE A 51 -16.63 -2.78 -3.07
C PHE A 51 -15.27 -2.97 -2.42
N MET A 52 -14.96 -4.22 -2.06
CA MET A 52 -13.62 -4.59 -1.61
C MET A 52 -12.77 -5.03 -2.80
N TRP A 53 -11.57 -4.48 -2.89
CA TRP A 53 -10.60 -4.77 -3.94
C TRP A 53 -9.40 -5.50 -3.37
N PHE A 54 -8.97 -6.56 -4.06
CA PHE A 54 -7.86 -7.41 -3.66
C PHE A 54 -6.84 -7.52 -4.80
N GLY A 55 -5.65 -6.99 -4.55
CA GLY A 55 -4.51 -7.19 -5.45
C GLY A 55 -3.83 -8.51 -5.16
N THR A 56 -3.76 -9.39 -6.14
CA THR A 56 -3.25 -10.75 -5.98
C THR A 56 -2.07 -11.05 -6.90
N ASP A 57 -1.46 -12.24 -6.76
CA ASP A 57 -0.39 -12.70 -7.64
C ASP A 57 -0.85 -12.86 -9.10
N ASP A 58 -2.12 -13.16 -9.33
CA ASP A 58 -2.66 -13.39 -10.68
C ASP A 58 -4.02 -12.72 -10.86
N GLY A 59 -4.04 -11.41 -10.82
CA GLY A 59 -5.22 -10.60 -11.08
C GLY A 59 -5.62 -9.65 -9.96
N LEU A 60 -6.58 -8.82 -10.31
CA LEU A 60 -7.30 -7.93 -9.42
C LEU A 60 -8.70 -8.47 -9.20
N SER A 61 -9.08 -8.71 -7.95
CA SER A 61 -10.43 -9.15 -7.59
C SER A 61 -11.23 -8.02 -6.98
N ARG A 62 -12.49 -7.86 -7.41
CA ARG A 62 -13.48 -6.97 -6.79
C ARG A 62 -14.57 -7.81 -6.16
N PHE A 63 -14.88 -7.59 -4.90
CA PHE A 63 -15.90 -8.28 -4.12
C PHE A 63 -17.04 -7.32 -3.75
N ASP A 64 -18.28 -7.73 -4.01
CA ASP A 64 -19.48 -6.94 -3.74
C ASP A 64 -20.19 -7.32 -2.43
N GLY A 65 -19.60 -8.23 -1.65
CA GLY A 65 -20.20 -8.82 -0.45
C GLY A 65 -20.83 -10.20 -0.70
N ILE A 66 -20.98 -10.61 -1.97
CA ILE A 66 -21.60 -11.88 -2.37
C ILE A 66 -20.66 -12.67 -3.29
N ALA A 67 -20.09 -12.03 -4.31
CA ALA A 67 -19.30 -12.68 -5.35
C ALA A 67 -18.06 -11.87 -5.73
N PHE A 68 -17.06 -12.56 -6.28
CA PHE A 68 -15.86 -11.95 -6.85
C PHE A 68 -16.04 -11.73 -8.35
N LYS A 69 -15.59 -10.55 -8.81
CA LYS A 69 -15.30 -10.26 -10.21
C LYS A 69 -13.79 -10.09 -10.38
N ASN A 70 -13.19 -10.91 -11.24
CA ASN A 70 -11.76 -10.89 -11.48
C ASN A 70 -11.42 -10.14 -12.78
N TYR A 71 -10.29 -9.45 -12.76
CA TYR A 71 -9.70 -8.74 -13.88
C TYR A 71 -8.26 -9.21 -14.06
N TYR A 72 -7.97 -9.80 -15.22
CA TYR A 72 -6.63 -10.20 -15.64
C TYR A 72 -6.07 -9.11 -16.54
N LEU A 73 -5.18 -8.28 -16.00
CA LEU A 73 -4.77 -7.01 -16.63
C LEU A 73 -4.07 -7.19 -17.98
N SER A 74 -3.43 -8.34 -18.19
CA SER A 74 -2.87 -8.71 -19.49
C SER A 74 -3.91 -8.84 -20.61
N GLU A 75 -5.18 -9.06 -20.28
CA GLU A 75 -6.28 -9.12 -21.25
C GLU A 75 -6.80 -7.73 -21.64
N TYR A 76 -6.65 -6.76 -20.73
CA TYR A 76 -7.13 -5.38 -20.94
C TYR A 76 -6.06 -4.44 -21.51
N ILE A 77 -4.79 -4.79 -21.33
CA ILE A 77 -3.67 -3.88 -21.62
C ILE A 77 -2.60 -4.61 -22.39
N ASN A 78 -2.44 -4.29 -23.69
CA ASN A 78 -1.38 -4.85 -24.54
C ASN A 78 0.05 -4.48 -24.08
N ALA A 79 0.20 -3.52 -23.16
CA ALA A 79 1.49 -3.05 -22.67
C ALA A 79 2.01 -3.82 -21.45
N THR A 80 1.23 -4.72 -20.88
CA THR A 80 1.67 -5.58 -19.77
C THR A 80 1.36 -7.04 -20.05
N THR A 81 2.30 -7.91 -19.71
CA THR A 81 2.10 -9.36 -19.69
C THR A 81 1.84 -9.89 -18.29
N SER A 82 1.87 -9.02 -17.29
CA SER A 82 1.69 -9.38 -15.89
C SER A 82 0.30 -9.10 -15.38
N ASN A 83 -0.23 -10.05 -14.61
CA ASN A 83 -1.44 -9.89 -13.82
C ASN A 83 -1.14 -9.61 -12.34
N SER A 84 0.12 -9.61 -11.94
CA SER A 84 0.51 -9.54 -10.53
C SER A 84 0.32 -8.13 -9.97
N VAL A 85 -0.73 -7.96 -9.17
CA VAL A 85 -1.11 -6.69 -8.54
C VAL A 85 -0.49 -6.62 -7.14
N LYS A 86 0.41 -5.67 -6.95
CA LYS A 86 1.20 -5.51 -5.72
C LYS A 86 0.63 -4.46 -4.77
N LYS A 87 0.10 -3.37 -5.32
CA LYS A 87 -0.48 -2.28 -4.54
C LYS A 87 -1.71 -1.72 -5.24
N ILE A 88 -2.77 -1.47 -4.47
CA ILE A 88 -3.94 -0.72 -4.90
C ILE A 88 -3.99 0.57 -4.05
N PHE A 89 -4.28 1.68 -4.71
CA PHE A 89 -4.36 2.98 -4.07
C PHE A 89 -5.43 3.83 -4.76
N ILE A 90 -6.24 4.60 -4.00
CA ILE A 90 -7.18 5.57 -4.55
C ILE A 90 -6.73 6.96 -4.12
N ASP A 91 -6.53 7.85 -5.10
CA ASP A 91 -6.20 9.25 -4.85
C ASP A 91 -7.45 10.08 -4.50
N ARG A 92 -7.25 11.30 -4.02
CA ARG A 92 -8.35 12.21 -3.63
C ARG A 92 -9.29 12.60 -4.77
N ARG A 93 -8.89 12.38 -6.02
CA ARG A 93 -9.72 12.57 -7.21
C ARG A 93 -10.56 11.34 -7.55
N GLY A 94 -10.44 10.28 -6.74
CA GLY A 94 -11.15 9.01 -6.92
C GLY A 94 -10.57 8.11 -8.00
N ARG A 95 -9.36 8.39 -8.50
CA ARG A 95 -8.67 7.50 -9.46
C ARG A 95 -8.05 6.34 -8.70
N MET A 96 -8.31 5.13 -9.16
CA MET A 96 -7.68 3.94 -8.61
C MET A 96 -6.39 3.64 -9.38
N TRP A 97 -5.28 3.64 -8.64
CA TRP A 97 -3.95 3.31 -9.11
C TRP A 97 -3.65 1.86 -8.76
N ILE A 98 -3.17 1.10 -9.72
CA ILE A 98 -2.87 -0.31 -9.57
C ILE A 98 -1.38 -0.50 -9.90
N GLY A 99 -0.58 -0.73 -8.86
CA GLY A 99 0.84 -1.02 -8.97
C GLY A 99 1.07 -2.49 -9.26
N LEU A 100 1.80 -2.75 -10.34
CA LEU A 100 2.19 -4.07 -10.81
C LEU A 100 3.68 -4.32 -10.53
N ASP A 101 4.16 -5.49 -10.87
CA ASP A 101 5.59 -5.80 -10.96
C ASP A 101 6.25 -5.21 -12.22
N THR A 102 5.47 -4.66 -13.15
CA THR A 102 5.92 -4.08 -14.43
C THR A 102 5.52 -2.62 -14.62
N GLY A 103 5.01 -1.94 -13.58
CA GLY A 103 4.62 -0.54 -13.67
C GLY A 103 3.27 -0.23 -13.03
N ILE A 104 2.54 0.72 -13.60
CA ILE A 104 1.28 1.22 -13.03
C ILE A 104 0.19 1.26 -14.10
N VAL A 105 -1.01 0.91 -13.66
CA VAL A 105 -2.26 0.99 -14.40
C VAL A 105 -3.25 1.84 -13.63
N ILE A 106 -4.07 2.62 -14.33
CA ILE A 106 -5.18 3.40 -13.77
C ILE A 106 -6.49 2.75 -14.17
N TYR A 107 -7.34 2.45 -13.19
CA TYR A 107 -8.69 1.97 -13.43
C TYR A 107 -9.67 3.14 -13.46
N ASP A 108 -10.52 3.15 -14.50
CA ASP A 108 -11.66 4.05 -14.61
C ASP A 108 -12.94 3.32 -14.24
N SER A 109 -13.52 3.67 -13.08
CA SER A 109 -14.75 3.06 -12.57
C SER A 109 -16.01 3.37 -13.39
N LYS A 110 -15.99 4.44 -14.20
CA LYS A 110 -17.14 4.84 -15.02
C LYS A 110 -17.29 3.97 -16.26
N THR A 111 -16.16 3.58 -16.83
CA THR A 111 -16.12 2.78 -18.07
C THR A 111 -15.76 1.32 -17.82
N ASP A 112 -15.39 0.97 -16.58
CA ASP A 112 -14.87 -0.34 -16.18
C ASP A 112 -13.67 -0.77 -17.04
N THR A 113 -12.75 0.19 -17.30
CA THR A 113 -11.58 -0.01 -18.16
C THR A 113 -10.26 0.33 -17.43
N PHE A 114 -9.18 -0.18 -17.98
CA PHE A 114 -7.83 0.03 -17.46
C PHE A 114 -6.98 0.75 -18.51
N GLN A 115 -6.14 1.67 -18.05
CA GLN A 115 -5.22 2.42 -18.92
C GLN A 115 -3.82 2.43 -18.31
N PRO A 116 -2.75 2.21 -19.10
CA PRO A 116 -1.39 2.34 -18.62
C PRO A 116 -1.08 3.76 -18.16
N PHE A 117 -0.30 3.88 -17.10
CA PHE A 117 0.19 5.18 -16.64
C PHE A 117 1.42 5.61 -17.47
N HIS A 118 1.27 6.68 -18.25
CA HIS A 118 2.26 7.11 -19.25
C HIS A 118 3.08 8.35 -18.87
N ALA A 119 3.06 8.79 -17.61
CA ALA A 119 3.90 9.92 -17.22
C ALA A 119 5.38 9.57 -17.35
N LYS A 120 6.15 10.55 -17.86
CA LYS A 120 7.59 10.43 -18.07
C LYS A 120 8.35 11.46 -17.24
N THR A 121 9.57 11.09 -16.84
CA THR A 121 10.55 12.04 -16.29
C THR A 121 11.06 13.00 -17.39
N GLU A 122 11.84 14.00 -16.99
CA GLU A 122 12.52 14.89 -17.95
C GLU A 122 13.43 14.14 -18.94
N THR A 123 14.01 13.03 -18.50
CA THR A 123 14.88 12.16 -19.32
C THR A 123 14.10 11.14 -20.16
N GLY A 124 12.76 11.14 -20.07
CA GLY A 124 11.89 10.23 -20.82
C GLY A 124 11.64 8.88 -20.17
N GLU A 125 12.15 8.65 -18.97
CA GLU A 125 11.93 7.40 -18.22
C GLU A 125 10.48 7.27 -17.76
N MET A 126 9.94 6.05 -17.82
CA MET A 126 8.63 5.66 -17.25
C MET A 126 8.84 4.67 -16.12
N ILE A 127 7.82 4.49 -15.28
CA ILE A 127 7.82 3.46 -14.24
C ILE A 127 7.50 2.12 -14.91
N GLN A 128 8.49 1.24 -15.02
CA GLN A 128 8.38 -0.10 -15.62
C GLN A 128 8.96 -1.19 -14.71
N THR A 129 8.75 -1.03 -13.42
CA THR A 129 9.31 -1.90 -12.40
C THR A 129 8.27 -2.20 -11.31
N TYR A 130 8.62 -3.12 -10.43
CA TYR A 130 7.80 -3.54 -9.30
C TYR A 130 7.47 -2.35 -8.38
N VAL A 131 6.19 -2.01 -8.28
CA VAL A 131 5.66 -0.99 -7.37
C VAL A 131 5.36 -1.62 -6.01
N THR A 132 6.02 -1.14 -4.98
CA THR A 132 5.90 -1.67 -3.62
C THR A 132 4.87 -0.92 -2.79
N ASP A 133 4.78 0.41 -2.95
CA ASP A 133 3.84 1.25 -2.21
C ASP A 133 3.49 2.53 -2.96
N MET A 134 2.33 3.11 -2.65
CA MET A 134 1.86 4.39 -3.20
C MET A 134 1.07 5.16 -2.15
N ILE A 135 1.33 6.46 -2.02
CA ILE A 135 0.56 7.39 -1.20
C ILE A 135 0.34 8.71 -1.95
N GLU A 136 -0.73 9.42 -1.62
CA GLU A 136 -0.91 10.82 -1.98
C GLU A 136 -0.66 11.71 -0.77
N ASP A 137 0.18 12.72 -0.93
CA ASP A 137 0.49 13.64 0.15
C ASP A 137 -0.53 14.77 0.27
N SER A 138 -0.34 15.64 1.28
CA SER A 138 -1.24 16.77 1.54
C SER A 138 -1.34 17.78 0.39
N ASP A 139 -0.33 17.83 -0.49
CA ASP A 139 -0.29 18.75 -1.64
C ASP A 139 -0.92 18.11 -2.90
N GLY A 140 -1.40 16.86 -2.81
CA GLY A 140 -2.01 16.13 -3.92
C GLY A 140 -0.98 15.52 -4.87
N GLU A 141 0.26 15.32 -4.42
CA GLU A 141 1.32 14.65 -5.15
C GLU A 141 1.34 13.17 -4.82
N VAL A 142 1.47 12.33 -5.84
CA VAL A 142 1.51 10.88 -5.64
C VAL A 142 2.97 10.42 -5.57
N TRP A 143 3.32 9.82 -4.44
CA TRP A 143 4.61 9.22 -4.20
C TRP A 143 4.53 7.72 -4.46
N ILE A 144 5.49 7.19 -5.22
CA ILE A 144 5.48 5.82 -5.71
C ILE A 144 6.82 5.18 -5.37
N ALA A 145 6.77 4.18 -4.51
CA ALA A 145 7.91 3.38 -4.12
C ALA A 145 8.11 2.20 -5.08
N THR A 146 9.36 1.89 -5.37
CA THR A 146 9.70 0.79 -6.27
C THR A 146 10.77 -0.14 -5.69
N SER A 147 10.80 -1.37 -6.18
CA SER A 147 11.83 -2.35 -5.84
C SER A 147 12.99 -2.26 -6.83
N GLY A 148 13.87 -1.24 -6.63
CA GLY A 148 15.13 -1.13 -7.36
C GLY A 148 15.34 0.15 -8.18
N GLU A 149 14.29 0.86 -8.60
CA GLU A 149 14.42 2.10 -9.36
C GLU A 149 14.32 3.38 -8.51
N GLY A 150 14.15 3.25 -7.20
CA GLY A 150 14.06 4.36 -6.27
C GLY A 150 12.63 4.84 -6.05
N LEU A 151 12.50 6.12 -5.71
CA LEU A 151 11.26 6.79 -5.37
C LEU A 151 10.83 7.71 -6.49
N TYR A 152 9.60 7.57 -6.95
CA TYR A 152 9.01 8.50 -7.90
C TYR A 152 8.01 9.43 -7.20
N ARG A 153 7.89 10.65 -7.73
CA ARG A 153 6.90 11.65 -7.31
C ARG A 153 6.18 12.17 -8.55
N PHE A 154 4.89 11.99 -8.58
CA PHE A 154 4.01 12.47 -9.65
C PHE A 154 3.25 13.70 -9.18
N SER A 155 3.45 14.82 -9.89
CA SER A 155 2.77 16.10 -9.64
C SER A 155 1.80 16.40 -10.78
N PRO A 156 0.48 16.25 -10.58
CA PRO A 156 -0.50 16.47 -11.65
C PRO A 156 -0.53 17.90 -12.21
N SER A 157 -0.06 18.88 -11.44
CA SER A 157 -0.05 20.31 -11.78
C SER A 157 1.27 20.81 -12.37
N ASP A 158 2.33 20.00 -12.33
CA ASP A 158 3.65 20.40 -12.79
C ASP A 158 3.85 20.10 -14.30
N LYS A 159 4.71 20.89 -14.99
CA LYS A 159 5.10 20.59 -16.39
C LYS A 159 5.87 19.28 -16.47
N VAL A 160 6.77 19.06 -15.53
CA VAL A 160 7.48 17.78 -15.36
C VAL A 160 6.69 16.98 -14.33
N ARG A 161 5.75 16.21 -14.82
CA ARG A 161 4.79 15.51 -13.97
C ARG A 161 5.41 14.38 -13.16
N LEU A 162 6.51 13.77 -13.62
CA LEU A 162 7.15 12.64 -12.94
C LEU A 162 8.61 12.96 -12.63
N ARG A 163 9.00 12.88 -11.37
CA ARG A 163 10.38 13.00 -10.88
C ARG A 163 10.83 11.70 -10.25
N VAL A 164 12.10 11.39 -10.35
CA VAL A 164 12.71 10.20 -9.74
C VAL A 164 13.82 10.61 -8.77
N TYR A 165 13.83 9.99 -7.62
CA TYR A 165 14.87 10.11 -6.59
C TYR A 165 15.55 8.75 -6.42
N ARG A 166 16.88 8.75 -6.61
CA ARG A 166 17.71 7.54 -6.50
C ARG A 166 18.80 7.71 -5.47
N ASN A 167 19.26 6.59 -4.94
CA ASN A 167 20.50 6.58 -4.19
C ASN A 167 21.66 6.99 -5.11
N ILE A 168 22.44 7.97 -4.64
CA ILE A 168 23.65 8.44 -5.33
C ILE A 168 24.82 8.16 -4.37
N PRO A 169 25.71 7.20 -4.69
CA PRO A 169 26.85 6.86 -3.84
C PRO A 169 27.68 8.09 -3.49
N GLY A 170 27.96 8.27 -2.18
CA GLY A 170 28.71 9.42 -1.69
C GLY A 170 27.92 10.72 -1.51
N LYS A 171 26.66 10.78 -1.93
CA LYS A 171 25.79 11.96 -1.75
C LYS A 171 24.92 11.80 -0.49
N ILE A 172 25.25 12.52 0.55
CA ILE A 172 24.62 12.42 1.89
C ILE A 172 23.11 12.69 1.85
N ASN A 173 22.63 13.57 0.95
CA ASN A 173 21.24 14.03 0.89
C ASN A 173 20.43 13.29 -0.19
N SER A 174 20.87 12.13 -0.65
CA SER A 174 20.08 11.21 -1.48
C SER A 174 19.36 10.18 -0.63
N ILE A 175 18.38 9.47 -1.19
CA ILE A 175 17.82 8.31 -0.49
C ILE A 175 18.89 7.26 -0.22
N SER A 176 18.76 6.50 0.86
CA SER A 176 19.80 5.53 1.28
C SER A 176 19.90 4.30 0.39
N GLN A 177 18.77 3.95 -0.28
CA GLN A 177 18.66 2.76 -1.15
C GLN A 177 17.58 2.94 -2.20
N ASN A 178 17.71 2.25 -3.36
CA ASN A 178 16.69 2.25 -4.41
C ASN A 178 15.59 1.20 -4.23
N ILE A 179 15.78 0.25 -3.31
CA ILE A 179 14.73 -0.72 -2.95
C ILE A 179 13.94 -0.13 -1.79
N ILE A 180 12.72 0.34 -2.09
CA ILE A 180 11.84 0.98 -1.13
C ILE A 180 10.69 0.04 -0.84
N MET A 181 10.31 -0.10 0.43
CA MET A 181 9.30 -1.05 0.87
C MET A 181 7.98 -0.38 1.21
N THR A 182 8.02 0.81 1.81
CA THR A 182 6.82 1.48 2.31
C THR A 182 6.99 2.99 2.39
N LEU A 183 5.87 3.69 2.30
CA LEU A 183 5.77 5.14 2.38
C LEU A 183 4.73 5.54 3.43
N GLN A 184 4.98 6.64 4.12
CA GLN A 184 4.02 7.23 5.05
C GLN A 184 4.21 8.75 5.11
N GLN A 185 3.12 9.51 5.06
CA GLN A 185 3.13 10.92 5.43
C GLN A 185 2.79 11.07 6.92
N ASP A 186 3.58 11.85 7.66
CA ASP A 186 3.28 12.18 9.05
C ASP A 186 2.37 13.42 9.18
N SER A 187 1.94 13.72 10.40
CA SER A 187 1.09 14.89 10.69
C SER A 187 1.80 16.24 10.45
N LYS A 188 3.12 16.24 10.31
CA LYS A 188 3.95 17.42 9.96
C LYS A 188 4.23 17.52 8.47
N GLN A 189 3.57 16.67 7.66
CA GLN A 189 3.70 16.57 6.20
C GLN A 189 5.06 16.05 5.70
N ASN A 190 5.89 15.47 6.55
CA ASN A 190 7.10 14.80 6.10
C ASN A 190 6.75 13.47 5.43
N ILE A 191 7.50 13.11 4.39
CA ILE A 191 7.38 11.79 3.75
C ILE A 191 8.45 10.87 4.33
N TRP A 192 8.00 9.81 4.99
CA TRP A 192 8.83 8.77 5.52
C TRP A 192 8.93 7.60 4.54
N ILE A 193 10.14 7.12 4.31
CA ILE A 193 10.47 6.12 3.30
C ILE A 193 11.20 4.98 3.99
N GLY A 194 10.55 3.83 4.14
CA GLY A 194 11.18 2.59 4.62
C GLY A 194 11.90 1.89 3.49
N THR A 195 13.21 1.69 3.62
CA THR A 195 14.02 0.96 2.64
C THR A 195 14.20 -0.50 3.03
N TYR A 196 14.63 -1.33 2.10
CA TYR A 196 14.76 -2.78 2.34
C TYR A 196 15.80 -3.10 3.42
N SER A 197 16.98 -2.45 3.42
CA SER A 197 18.08 -2.77 4.35
C SER A 197 18.89 -1.58 4.83
N GLU A 198 18.66 -0.35 4.31
CA GLU A 198 19.47 0.84 4.59
C GLU A 198 18.77 1.84 5.51
N GLY A 199 17.83 1.34 6.33
CA GLY A 199 17.14 2.11 7.36
C GLY A 199 15.96 2.93 6.83
N LEU A 200 15.68 4.02 7.52
CA LEU A 200 14.55 4.90 7.30
C LEU A 200 15.03 6.24 6.74
N CYS A 201 14.41 6.72 5.68
CA CYS A 201 14.63 8.06 5.15
C CYS A 201 13.43 8.97 5.43
N CYS A 202 13.70 10.25 5.62
CA CYS A 202 12.69 11.30 5.68
C CYS A 202 12.99 12.32 4.58
N PHE A 203 12.01 12.64 3.76
CA PHE A 203 12.12 13.68 2.74
C PHE A 203 11.70 15.03 3.32
N ASP A 204 12.63 15.98 3.37
CA ASP A 204 12.38 17.37 3.70
C ASP A 204 11.94 18.12 2.42
N LYS A 205 10.65 18.41 2.32
CA LYS A 205 10.07 19.09 1.16
C LYS A 205 10.63 20.49 0.95
N GLN A 206 10.97 21.23 2.03
CA GLN A 206 11.46 22.61 1.93
C GLN A 206 12.87 22.65 1.33
N LYS A 207 13.71 21.70 1.74
CA LYS A 207 15.11 21.61 1.26
C LYS A 207 15.25 20.71 0.04
N ASN A 208 14.22 19.96 -0.33
CA ASN A 208 14.24 18.94 -1.39
C ASN A 208 15.41 17.94 -1.18
N THR A 209 15.58 17.48 0.05
CA THR A 209 16.67 16.59 0.46
C THR A 209 16.17 15.46 1.35
N PHE A 210 16.95 14.38 1.41
CA PHE A 210 16.67 13.25 2.29
C PHE A 210 17.58 13.27 3.51
N VAL A 211 17.03 12.90 4.65
CA VAL A 211 17.75 12.60 5.89
C VAL A 211 17.58 11.11 6.17
N THR A 212 18.68 10.39 6.39
CA THR A 212 18.67 8.95 6.69
C THR A 212 18.86 8.70 8.17
N TYR A 213 18.05 7.82 8.72
CA TYR A 213 18.13 7.31 10.10
C TYR A 213 18.50 5.81 10.03
N LYS A 214 19.62 5.44 10.65
CA LYS A 214 20.14 4.06 10.72
C LYS A 214 20.03 3.52 12.12
#